data_7c6b62365a1ea440b130402198ed5134
#
_entry.id   7c6b62365a1ea440b130402198ed5134
#
_cell.length_a   1.000
_cell.length_b   1.000
_cell.length_c   1.000
_cell.angle_alpha   90.00
_cell.angle_beta   90.00
_cell.angle_gamma   90.00
#
_symmetry.space_group_name_H-M   'P 1'
#
loop_
_entity.id
_entity.type
_entity.pdbx_description
1 polymer ?
#
loop_
_entity_poly.entity_id
_entity_poly.type
_entity_poly.pdbx_seq_one_letter_code
_entity_poly.pdbx_strand_id
1 'polypeptide(L)'
;KYYGVDTIFEDVNFEIKGTEKIALVGRNGCGKTTFLRCMCGEEQFDKGTISQQNNSVIGYLSQKVLPHDERTVEEELRRIYEPVFAMQARMHELEKQMEIDASEKILAQYAMVQEQFESMNGYHWESEMKTVFTRFGFPIEDLQKKIGEFSGGQKTRIAFVKLLLSKPDILLLDEPTNHLDIDAIEWLEGYVKNYPKAVVIVSHDRMFLDHTVEVVYNMEYGKMKRYPGNYSNYVIQRENDIERQQSAYARQQKDIQRLEALIEKFRYKKNKAAFAQSKIKYLERIDRIEVDQTDDKTFHAKFTPRVKGGEKVLEVENLAIGYDHVLTTISMKMRRGDRIAVIGPNGTGKSTFVKTLMNIVPALSGSFLFGHQIEQGYFDQQLAQFSSGKTVLEEVWDEYPDLDRTTVRGVLGQFLFSADDVFKTVDVLSGGEKVRLSFVKLLLQHANMLILDEPTNHLDIPGKEALELSLKGFTGSILFVSHDRYFIQQMATGLLILSNDGCQFVNQTYDEYMNQEPVQVKEVKPSNDEPINKKEVKRALSPEARRREIAKLERLITEKEAELEEMRELRFEPEYYQDYQKMNDLD
;
A
#
# COMPACT_ATOMS: atom_id res chain seq x y z
N LYS A 1 -25.39 5.39 -11.35
CA LYS A 1 -25.77 5.10 -9.96
C LYS A 1 -25.83 6.39 -9.16
N TYR A 2 -26.93 6.55 -8.42
CA TYR A 2 -27.18 7.71 -7.59
C TYR A 2 -27.46 7.28 -6.14
N TYR A 3 -27.07 8.12 -5.17
CA TYR A 3 -27.54 8.05 -3.79
C TYR A 3 -28.30 9.35 -3.47
N GLY A 4 -29.62 9.29 -3.50
CA GLY A 4 -30.47 10.48 -3.37
C GLY A 4 -30.25 11.46 -4.52
N VAL A 5 -29.67 12.62 -4.23
CA VAL A 5 -29.32 13.65 -5.24
C VAL A 5 -27.89 13.53 -5.76
N ASP A 6 -27.04 12.74 -5.11
CA ASP A 6 -25.62 12.67 -5.43
C ASP A 6 -25.36 11.62 -6.52
N THR A 7 -24.72 12.03 -7.61
CA THR A 7 -24.27 11.14 -8.68
C THR A 7 -22.96 10.50 -8.26
N ILE A 8 -22.96 9.17 -8.14
CA ILE A 8 -21.74 8.40 -7.82
C ILE A 8 -20.96 8.11 -9.08
N PHE A 9 -21.64 7.58 -10.12
CA PHE A 9 -21.04 7.40 -11.44
C PHE A 9 -22.12 7.40 -12.52
N GLU A 10 -21.74 7.87 -13.69
CA GLU A 10 -22.58 8.04 -14.87
C GLU A 10 -21.79 7.69 -16.13
N ASP A 11 -22.46 7.09 -17.13
CA ASP A 11 -21.89 6.68 -18.43
C ASP A 11 -20.61 5.82 -18.30
N VAL A 12 -20.60 4.92 -17.33
CA VAL A 12 -19.50 4.00 -17.12
C VAL A 12 -19.52 2.89 -18.14
N ASN A 13 -18.42 2.73 -18.88
CA ASN A 13 -18.19 1.59 -19.77
C ASN A 13 -17.04 0.75 -19.21
N PHE A 14 -17.34 -0.48 -18.82
CA PHE A 14 -16.38 -1.41 -18.25
C PHE A 14 -16.51 -2.77 -18.94
N GLU A 15 -15.36 -3.33 -19.31
CA GLU A 15 -15.32 -4.62 -20.02
C GLU A 15 -14.16 -5.46 -19.48
N ILE A 16 -14.43 -6.73 -19.23
CA ILE A 16 -13.45 -7.74 -18.84
C ILE A 16 -13.25 -8.68 -20.02
N LYS A 17 -12.00 -8.80 -20.52
CA LYS A 17 -11.64 -9.65 -21.65
C LYS A 17 -10.81 -10.84 -21.20
N GLY A 18 -11.35 -12.03 -21.42
CA GLY A 18 -10.64 -13.28 -21.15
C GLY A 18 -10.15 -13.37 -19.71
N THR A 19 -8.82 -13.44 -19.51
CA THR A 19 -8.15 -13.64 -18.22
C THR A 19 -7.47 -12.38 -17.70
N GLU A 20 -7.86 -11.20 -18.21
CA GLU A 20 -7.23 -9.92 -17.85
C GLU A 20 -7.18 -9.69 -16.32
N LYS A 21 -6.07 -9.13 -15.86
CA LYS A 21 -5.91 -8.64 -14.49
C LYS A 21 -6.11 -7.13 -14.53
N ILE A 22 -7.21 -6.66 -13.93
CA ILE A 22 -7.68 -5.29 -14.04
C ILE A 22 -7.58 -4.59 -12.70
N ALA A 23 -6.95 -3.42 -12.66
CA ALA A 23 -7.05 -2.50 -11.53
C ALA A 23 -8.19 -1.52 -11.73
N LEU A 24 -8.96 -1.28 -10.69
CA LEU A 24 -9.89 -0.15 -10.59
C LEU A 24 -9.31 0.86 -9.60
N VAL A 25 -8.82 1.98 -10.11
CA VAL A 25 -8.19 3.04 -9.32
C VAL A 25 -9.05 4.31 -9.29
N GLY A 26 -8.84 5.15 -8.30
CA GLY A 26 -9.55 6.41 -8.10
C GLY A 26 -9.51 6.83 -6.64
N ARG A 27 -9.92 8.07 -6.34
CA ARG A 27 -9.93 8.62 -4.99
C ARG A 27 -10.87 7.86 -4.06
N ASN A 28 -10.67 8.03 -2.75
CA ASN A 28 -11.61 7.54 -1.76
C ASN A 28 -12.98 8.23 -1.96
N GLY A 29 -14.05 7.43 -1.88
CA GLY A 29 -15.41 7.93 -2.07
C GLY A 29 -15.87 8.09 -3.53
N CYS A 30 -15.04 7.84 -4.55
CA CYS A 30 -15.47 7.93 -5.96
C CYS A 30 -16.40 6.81 -6.43
N GLY A 31 -16.71 5.81 -5.57
CA GLY A 31 -17.68 4.75 -5.87
C GLY A 31 -17.09 3.41 -6.31
N LYS A 32 -15.78 3.15 -6.13
CA LYS A 32 -15.13 1.87 -6.50
C LYS A 32 -15.82 0.65 -5.88
N THR A 33 -15.97 0.64 -4.56
CA THR A 33 -16.67 -0.44 -3.82
C THR A 33 -18.13 -0.59 -4.26
N THR A 34 -18.83 0.53 -4.45
CA THR A 34 -20.22 0.54 -4.97
C THR A 34 -20.30 -0.09 -6.35
N PHE A 35 -19.34 0.22 -7.22
CA PHE A 35 -19.24 -0.36 -8.55
C PHE A 35 -19.03 -1.88 -8.49
N LEU A 36 -18.11 -2.37 -7.65
CA LEU A 36 -17.89 -3.81 -7.46
C LEU A 36 -19.15 -4.50 -6.92
N ARG A 37 -19.87 -3.88 -5.97
CA ARG A 37 -21.13 -4.40 -5.44
C ARG A 37 -22.25 -4.45 -6.49
N CYS A 38 -22.30 -3.48 -7.40
CA CYS A 38 -23.20 -3.52 -8.53
C CYS A 38 -22.84 -4.67 -9.49
N MET A 39 -21.56 -4.93 -9.74
CA MET A 39 -21.10 -6.03 -10.59
C MET A 39 -21.48 -7.41 -10.04
N CYS A 40 -21.36 -7.63 -8.73
CA CYS A 40 -21.72 -8.91 -8.10
C CYS A 40 -23.22 -9.02 -7.77
N GLY A 41 -24.02 -7.98 -8.04
CA GLY A 41 -25.48 -7.99 -7.80
C GLY A 41 -25.88 -7.75 -6.35
N GLU A 42 -24.96 -7.40 -5.45
CA GLU A 42 -25.26 -7.01 -4.05
C GLU A 42 -25.97 -5.66 -3.98
N GLU A 43 -25.71 -4.79 -4.97
CA GLU A 43 -26.32 -3.47 -5.04
C GLU A 43 -26.94 -3.23 -6.42
N GLN A 44 -28.13 -2.61 -6.45
CA GLN A 44 -28.81 -2.26 -7.69
C GLN A 44 -28.31 -0.94 -8.24
N PHE A 45 -28.12 -0.84 -9.55
CA PHE A 45 -27.87 0.40 -10.27
C PHE A 45 -29.16 0.98 -10.84
N ASP A 46 -29.22 2.29 -11.02
CA ASP A 46 -30.45 2.98 -11.41
C ASP A 46 -30.73 2.87 -12.89
N LYS A 47 -29.68 2.91 -13.74
CA LYS A 47 -29.78 2.77 -15.20
C LYS A 47 -28.55 2.02 -15.73
N GLY A 48 -28.72 1.37 -16.88
CA GLY A 48 -27.66 0.65 -17.57
C GLY A 48 -27.94 -0.83 -17.73
N THR A 49 -26.96 -1.58 -18.21
CA THR A 49 -27.05 -3.03 -18.41
C THR A 49 -25.71 -3.68 -18.02
N ILE A 50 -25.79 -4.80 -17.34
CA ILE A 50 -24.66 -5.70 -17.14
C ILE A 50 -24.91 -6.93 -17.99
N SER A 51 -24.01 -7.23 -18.92
CA SER A 51 -24.03 -8.44 -19.71
C SER A 51 -22.95 -9.39 -19.23
N GLN A 52 -23.34 -10.59 -18.90
CA GLN A 52 -22.45 -11.62 -18.35
C GLN A 52 -22.61 -12.90 -19.18
N GLN A 53 -21.50 -13.61 -19.40
CA GLN A 53 -21.55 -14.92 -20.04
C GLN A 53 -22.33 -15.89 -19.16
N ASN A 54 -23.17 -16.72 -19.80
CA ASN A 54 -24.01 -17.70 -19.08
C ASN A 54 -23.14 -18.61 -18.19
N ASN A 55 -23.59 -18.80 -16.95
CA ASN A 55 -22.97 -19.65 -15.92
C ASN A 55 -21.61 -19.16 -15.38
N SER A 56 -21.16 -17.93 -15.67
CA SER A 56 -19.96 -17.42 -15.03
C SER A 56 -20.22 -17.06 -13.55
N VAL A 57 -19.33 -17.49 -12.68
CA VAL A 57 -19.40 -17.27 -11.23
C VAL A 57 -18.53 -16.06 -10.88
N ILE A 58 -19.15 -15.04 -10.27
CA ILE A 58 -18.44 -13.89 -9.74
C ILE A 58 -18.20 -14.12 -8.25
N GLY A 59 -16.94 -14.07 -7.82
CA GLY A 59 -16.56 -14.12 -6.42
C GLY A 59 -16.21 -12.72 -5.91
N TYR A 60 -16.86 -12.30 -4.84
CA TYR A 60 -16.63 -11.03 -4.15
C TYR A 60 -16.58 -11.25 -2.64
N LEU A 61 -15.65 -10.59 -1.98
CA LEU A 61 -15.58 -10.62 -0.54
C LEU A 61 -16.59 -9.64 0.06
N SER A 62 -17.80 -10.16 0.37
CA SER A 62 -18.81 -9.36 1.05
C SER A 62 -18.37 -8.99 2.47
N GLN A 63 -18.73 -7.78 2.91
CA GLN A 63 -18.55 -7.35 4.32
C GLN A 63 -19.37 -8.19 5.32
N LYS A 64 -20.30 -9.01 4.85
CA LYS A 64 -21.00 -10.01 5.69
C LYS A 64 -20.05 -11.17 5.93
N VAL A 65 -19.24 -11.01 6.95
CA VAL A 65 -18.33 -12.03 7.49
C VAL A 65 -19.11 -13.28 7.83
N LEU A 66 -18.55 -14.44 7.50
CA LEU A 66 -18.95 -15.82 7.76
C LEU A 66 -20.19 -15.99 8.67
N PRO A 67 -21.33 -16.48 8.17
CA PRO A 67 -22.61 -16.43 8.87
C PRO A 67 -22.74 -17.44 10.02
N HIS A 68 -21.76 -18.33 10.24
CA HIS A 68 -21.86 -19.44 11.16
C HIS A 68 -20.70 -19.46 12.16
N ASP A 69 -20.83 -18.70 13.26
CA ASP A 69 -19.83 -18.61 14.33
C ASP A 69 -19.60 -19.93 15.09
N GLU A 70 -20.53 -20.87 15.01
CA GLU A 70 -20.50 -22.17 15.71
C GLU A 70 -19.61 -23.23 15.04
N ARG A 71 -19.32 -23.08 13.73
CA ARG A 71 -18.52 -24.04 12.97
C ARG A 71 -17.03 -23.83 13.15
N THR A 72 -16.26 -24.91 12.98
CA THR A 72 -14.81 -24.78 12.86
C THR A 72 -14.43 -24.18 11.51
N VAL A 73 -13.25 -23.59 11.44
CA VAL A 73 -12.72 -23.03 10.19
C VAL A 73 -12.58 -24.13 9.13
N GLU A 74 -12.10 -25.33 9.52
CA GLU A 74 -11.96 -26.46 8.61
C GLU A 74 -13.31 -26.87 8.02
N GLU A 75 -14.35 -27.00 8.84
CA GLU A 75 -15.69 -27.35 8.36
C GLU A 75 -16.20 -26.33 7.34
N GLU A 76 -15.98 -25.05 7.58
CA GLU A 76 -16.44 -23.99 6.67
C GLU A 76 -15.64 -23.96 5.35
N LEU A 77 -14.34 -24.17 5.40
CA LEU A 77 -13.49 -24.23 4.18
C LEU A 77 -13.74 -25.52 3.39
N ARG A 78 -13.98 -26.64 4.06
CA ARG A 78 -14.30 -27.94 3.42
C ARG A 78 -15.53 -27.89 2.53
N ARG A 79 -16.51 -27.05 2.85
CA ARG A 79 -17.73 -26.90 2.03
C ARG A 79 -17.46 -26.43 0.62
N ILE A 80 -16.37 -25.72 0.39
CA ILE A 80 -15.96 -25.31 -0.96
C ILE A 80 -15.73 -26.54 -1.85
N TYR A 81 -15.26 -27.63 -1.23
CA TYR A 81 -14.89 -28.86 -1.89
C TYR A 81 -16.01 -29.89 -1.96
N GLU A 82 -17.26 -29.55 -1.59
CA GLU A 82 -18.42 -30.42 -1.76
C GLU A 82 -18.54 -31.01 -3.19
N PRO A 83 -18.30 -30.24 -4.28
CA PRO A 83 -18.27 -30.81 -5.62
C PRO A 83 -17.18 -31.87 -5.82
N VAL A 84 -15.99 -31.66 -5.22
CA VAL A 84 -14.87 -32.62 -5.28
C VAL A 84 -15.24 -33.92 -4.55
N PHE A 85 -15.87 -33.80 -3.37
CA PHE A 85 -16.32 -34.98 -2.60
C PHE A 85 -17.44 -35.73 -3.33
N ALA A 86 -18.35 -35.02 -4.00
CA ALA A 86 -19.37 -35.65 -4.81
C ALA A 86 -18.76 -36.45 -5.98
N MET A 87 -17.73 -35.91 -6.67
CA MET A 87 -17.00 -36.62 -7.71
C MET A 87 -16.25 -37.84 -7.16
N GLN A 88 -15.59 -37.69 -6.01
CA GLN A 88 -14.93 -38.81 -5.33
C GLN A 88 -15.87 -39.93 -4.96
N ALA A 89 -17.05 -39.60 -4.41
CA ALA A 89 -18.10 -40.57 -4.13
C ALA A 89 -18.59 -41.25 -5.39
N ARG A 90 -18.74 -40.52 -6.51
CA ARG A 90 -19.13 -41.07 -7.79
C ARG A 90 -18.07 -41.99 -8.39
N MET A 91 -16.80 -41.66 -8.25
CA MET A 91 -15.69 -42.55 -8.64
C MET A 91 -15.76 -43.88 -7.86
N HIS A 92 -15.92 -43.84 -6.54
CA HIS A 92 -16.05 -45.03 -5.69
C HIS A 92 -17.28 -45.87 -6.06
N GLU A 93 -18.38 -45.24 -6.44
CA GLU A 93 -19.58 -45.97 -6.90
C GLU A 93 -19.30 -46.70 -8.25
N LEU A 94 -18.61 -46.02 -9.18
CA LEU A 94 -18.24 -46.63 -10.45
C LEU A 94 -17.19 -47.73 -10.27
N GLU A 95 -16.21 -47.60 -9.35
CA GLU A 95 -15.26 -48.66 -9.00
C GLU A 95 -15.97 -49.93 -8.53
N LYS A 96 -16.97 -49.81 -7.66
CA LYS A 96 -17.78 -50.95 -7.21
C LYS A 96 -18.62 -51.56 -8.36
N GLN A 97 -19.09 -50.75 -9.30
CA GLN A 97 -19.80 -51.25 -10.47
C GLN A 97 -18.84 -51.98 -11.42
N MET A 98 -17.59 -51.51 -11.58
CA MET A 98 -16.53 -52.16 -12.37
C MET A 98 -16.13 -53.52 -11.82
N GLU A 99 -16.20 -53.74 -10.49
CA GLU A 99 -15.95 -55.05 -9.87
C GLU A 99 -17.02 -56.09 -10.30
N ILE A 100 -18.24 -55.66 -10.65
CA ILE A 100 -19.35 -56.53 -11.02
C ILE A 100 -19.47 -56.62 -12.56
N ASP A 101 -19.34 -55.48 -13.27
CA ASP A 101 -19.45 -55.37 -14.72
C ASP A 101 -18.43 -54.35 -15.26
N ALA A 102 -17.35 -54.86 -15.87
CA ALA A 102 -16.30 -54.02 -16.47
C ALA A 102 -16.65 -53.63 -17.91
N SER A 103 -17.91 -53.27 -18.20
CA SER A 103 -18.31 -52.84 -19.53
C SER A 103 -17.58 -51.56 -19.98
N GLU A 104 -17.34 -51.44 -21.28
CA GLU A 104 -16.68 -50.30 -21.90
C GLU A 104 -17.35 -48.95 -21.55
N LYS A 105 -18.67 -48.99 -21.33
CA LYS A 105 -19.49 -47.84 -20.91
C LYS A 105 -19.17 -47.38 -19.51
N ILE A 106 -19.00 -48.28 -18.54
CA ILE A 106 -18.67 -47.96 -17.15
C ILE A 106 -17.24 -47.44 -17.08
N LEU A 107 -16.29 -48.04 -17.81
CA LEU A 107 -14.92 -47.57 -17.92
C LEU A 107 -14.85 -46.15 -18.48
N ALA A 108 -15.62 -45.84 -19.55
CA ALA A 108 -15.66 -44.48 -20.11
C ALA A 108 -16.24 -43.45 -19.13
N GLN A 109 -17.28 -43.83 -18.35
CA GLN A 109 -17.84 -42.97 -17.31
C GLN A 109 -16.83 -42.70 -16.19
N TYR A 110 -16.12 -43.74 -15.76
CA TYR A 110 -15.06 -43.58 -14.72
C TYR A 110 -13.98 -42.63 -15.21
N ALA A 111 -13.45 -42.83 -16.42
CA ALA A 111 -12.42 -41.97 -16.99
C ALA A 111 -12.88 -40.50 -17.07
N MET A 112 -14.15 -40.25 -17.48
CA MET A 112 -14.70 -38.88 -17.52
C MET A 112 -14.81 -38.26 -16.13
N VAL A 113 -15.27 -38.99 -15.12
CA VAL A 113 -15.39 -38.49 -13.74
C VAL A 113 -14.01 -38.29 -13.14
N GLN A 114 -13.06 -39.18 -13.44
CA GLN A 114 -11.65 -39.03 -13.01
C GLN A 114 -11.01 -37.77 -13.60
N GLU A 115 -11.18 -37.53 -14.89
CA GLU A 115 -10.67 -36.32 -15.55
C GLU A 115 -11.28 -35.05 -14.94
N GLN A 116 -12.57 -35.06 -14.62
CA GLN A 116 -13.23 -33.95 -13.91
C GLN A 116 -12.67 -33.76 -12.49
N PHE A 117 -12.48 -34.85 -11.75
CA PHE A 117 -11.89 -34.81 -10.40
C PHE A 117 -10.46 -34.26 -10.42
N GLU A 118 -9.65 -34.68 -11.39
CA GLU A 118 -8.27 -34.18 -11.60
C GLU A 118 -8.28 -32.71 -12.00
N SER A 119 -9.17 -32.28 -12.89
CA SER A 119 -9.31 -30.88 -13.31
C SER A 119 -9.70 -29.94 -12.16
N MET A 120 -10.41 -30.47 -11.16
CA MET A 120 -10.75 -29.76 -9.89
C MET A 120 -9.64 -29.83 -8.85
N ASN A 121 -8.45 -30.38 -9.18
CA ASN A 121 -7.35 -30.61 -8.25
C ASN A 121 -7.72 -31.49 -7.06
N GLY A 122 -8.57 -32.50 -7.31
CA GLY A 122 -9.22 -33.29 -6.28
C GLY A 122 -8.28 -34.07 -5.35
N TYR A 123 -7.08 -34.45 -5.82
CA TYR A 123 -6.08 -35.13 -4.98
C TYR A 123 -5.32 -34.18 -4.03
N HIS A 124 -5.32 -32.87 -4.29
CA HIS A 124 -4.49 -31.91 -3.56
C HIS A 124 -5.29 -30.85 -2.79
N TRP A 125 -6.61 -30.99 -2.71
CA TRP A 125 -7.49 -29.99 -2.08
C TRP A 125 -7.10 -29.68 -0.64
N GLU A 126 -6.71 -30.70 0.16
CA GLU A 126 -6.35 -30.52 1.57
C GLU A 126 -5.02 -29.76 1.71
N SER A 127 -4.04 -30.11 0.88
CA SER A 127 -2.75 -29.42 0.83
C SER A 127 -2.91 -27.96 0.41
N GLU A 128 -3.74 -27.71 -0.61
CA GLU A 128 -4.05 -26.37 -1.09
C GLU A 128 -4.73 -25.53 0.00
N MET A 129 -5.76 -26.09 0.65
CA MET A 129 -6.47 -25.45 1.75
C MET A 129 -5.52 -25.05 2.89
N LYS A 130 -4.68 -25.98 3.34
CA LYS A 130 -3.69 -25.74 4.39
C LYS A 130 -2.66 -24.69 3.98
N THR A 131 -2.18 -24.77 2.75
CA THR A 131 -1.20 -23.81 2.21
C THR A 131 -1.76 -22.39 2.18
N VAL A 132 -2.94 -22.21 1.60
CA VAL A 132 -3.56 -20.87 1.53
C VAL A 132 -3.84 -20.35 2.93
N PHE A 133 -4.35 -21.17 3.83
CA PHE A 133 -4.65 -20.78 5.20
C PHE A 133 -3.41 -20.32 5.99
N THR A 134 -2.31 -21.06 5.89
CA THR A 134 -1.05 -20.69 6.58
C THR A 134 -0.41 -19.44 5.98
N ARG A 135 -0.52 -19.22 4.67
CA ARG A 135 -0.01 -18.00 4.01
C ARG A 135 -0.74 -16.73 4.44
N PHE A 136 -1.96 -16.86 4.96
CA PHE A 136 -2.70 -15.75 5.57
C PHE A 136 -2.39 -15.54 7.06
N GLY A 137 -1.29 -16.15 7.55
CA GLY A 137 -0.78 -15.95 8.91
C GLY A 137 -1.55 -16.71 9.99
N PHE A 138 -2.22 -17.81 9.63
CA PHE A 138 -2.88 -18.68 10.58
C PHE A 138 -2.07 -19.95 10.82
N PRO A 139 -1.80 -20.36 12.06
CA PRO A 139 -1.25 -21.67 12.36
C PRO A 139 -2.26 -22.77 11.99
N ILE A 140 -1.75 -23.95 11.61
CA ILE A 140 -2.61 -25.07 11.15
C ILE A 140 -3.62 -25.50 12.23
N GLU A 141 -3.23 -25.40 13.50
CA GLU A 141 -4.07 -25.73 14.65
C GLU A 141 -5.34 -24.89 14.71
N ASP A 142 -5.32 -23.69 14.18
CA ASP A 142 -6.46 -22.77 14.13
C ASP A 142 -7.59 -23.26 13.21
N LEU A 143 -7.34 -24.23 12.33
CA LEU A 143 -8.38 -24.87 11.53
C LEU A 143 -9.45 -25.55 12.40
N GLN A 144 -9.07 -26.03 13.58
CA GLN A 144 -9.98 -26.70 14.52
C GLN A 144 -10.74 -25.74 15.44
N LYS A 145 -10.36 -24.44 15.47
CA LYS A 145 -11.05 -23.44 16.27
C LYS A 145 -12.37 -23.04 15.62
N LYS A 146 -13.34 -22.66 16.45
CA LYS A 146 -14.61 -22.11 15.99
C LYS A 146 -14.41 -20.71 15.42
N ILE A 147 -15.13 -20.38 14.36
CA ILE A 147 -15.09 -19.06 13.71
C ILE A 147 -15.44 -17.96 14.72
N GLY A 148 -16.33 -18.23 15.68
CA GLY A 148 -16.71 -17.30 16.75
C GLY A 148 -15.54 -16.80 17.60
N GLU A 149 -14.49 -17.59 17.75
CA GLU A 149 -13.32 -17.29 18.59
C GLU A 149 -12.35 -16.26 17.94
N PHE A 150 -12.50 -15.99 16.64
CA PHE A 150 -11.62 -15.10 15.91
C PHE A 150 -12.09 -13.64 15.98
N SER A 151 -11.15 -12.71 15.97
CA SER A 151 -11.43 -11.29 15.86
C SER A 151 -12.05 -10.93 14.50
N GLY A 152 -12.71 -9.77 14.39
CA GLY A 152 -13.32 -9.32 13.16
C GLY A 152 -12.34 -9.31 11.97
N GLY A 153 -11.13 -8.81 12.15
CA GLY A 153 -10.10 -8.81 11.11
C GLY A 153 -9.63 -10.22 10.72
N GLN A 154 -9.53 -11.13 11.69
CA GLN A 154 -9.21 -12.53 11.41
C GLN A 154 -10.34 -13.22 10.64
N LYS A 155 -11.60 -12.99 11.00
CA LYS A 155 -12.77 -13.50 10.26
C LYS A 155 -12.78 -13.02 8.81
N THR A 156 -12.43 -11.75 8.57
CA THR A 156 -12.30 -11.21 7.22
C THR A 156 -11.21 -11.93 6.43
N ARG A 157 -10.05 -12.20 7.03
CA ARG A 157 -8.98 -12.98 6.40
C ARG A 157 -9.39 -14.42 6.09
N ILE A 158 -10.12 -15.10 7.00
CA ILE A 158 -10.65 -16.44 6.75
C ILE A 158 -11.66 -16.43 5.61
N ALA A 159 -12.55 -15.43 5.54
CA ALA A 159 -13.48 -15.27 4.43
C ALA A 159 -12.75 -15.03 3.09
N PHE A 160 -11.61 -14.33 3.14
CA PHE A 160 -10.77 -14.14 1.97
C PHE A 160 -10.09 -15.45 1.52
N VAL A 161 -9.54 -16.24 2.45
CA VAL A 161 -9.06 -17.59 2.16
C VAL A 161 -10.16 -18.43 1.47
N LYS A 162 -11.38 -18.40 2.01
CA LYS A 162 -12.54 -19.08 1.41
C LYS A 162 -12.82 -18.63 -0.02
N LEU A 163 -12.78 -17.32 -0.27
CA LEU A 163 -12.97 -16.76 -1.61
C LEU A 163 -11.90 -17.24 -2.60
N LEU A 164 -10.62 -17.21 -2.22
CA LEU A 164 -9.54 -17.65 -3.09
C LEU A 164 -9.65 -19.14 -3.43
N LEU A 165 -9.97 -19.98 -2.45
CA LEU A 165 -10.15 -21.42 -2.65
C LEU A 165 -11.36 -21.77 -3.54
N SER A 166 -12.37 -20.91 -3.60
CA SER A 166 -13.56 -21.13 -4.44
C SER A 166 -13.30 -20.96 -5.95
N LYS A 167 -12.19 -20.33 -6.35
CA LYS A 167 -11.72 -20.15 -7.74
C LYS A 167 -12.82 -19.68 -8.72
N PRO A 168 -13.51 -18.57 -8.45
CA PRO A 168 -14.58 -18.06 -9.32
C PRO A 168 -14.06 -17.69 -10.72
N ASP A 169 -14.97 -17.52 -11.72
CA ASP A 169 -14.59 -17.12 -13.07
C ASP A 169 -14.15 -15.66 -13.15
N ILE A 170 -14.72 -14.83 -12.29
CA ILE A 170 -14.32 -13.44 -12.09
C ILE A 170 -14.09 -13.23 -10.61
N LEU A 171 -12.86 -12.94 -10.23
CA LEU A 171 -12.47 -12.67 -8.85
C LEU A 171 -12.43 -11.14 -8.62
N LEU A 172 -13.30 -10.63 -7.75
CA LEU A 172 -13.33 -9.22 -7.36
C LEU A 172 -12.68 -9.06 -6.00
N LEU A 173 -11.61 -8.28 -5.95
CA LEU A 173 -10.83 -8.00 -4.75
C LEU A 173 -10.92 -6.51 -4.38
N ASP A 174 -11.48 -6.21 -3.21
CA ASP A 174 -11.60 -4.86 -2.67
C ASP A 174 -10.63 -4.67 -1.51
N GLU A 175 -9.58 -3.88 -1.72
CA GLU A 175 -8.47 -3.62 -0.79
C GLU A 175 -7.87 -4.90 -0.18
N PRO A 176 -7.42 -5.87 -1.01
CA PRO A 176 -7.00 -7.18 -0.53
C PRO A 176 -5.70 -7.14 0.29
N THR A 177 -4.89 -6.10 0.15
CA THR A 177 -3.62 -5.94 0.86
C THR A 177 -3.78 -5.39 2.28
N ASN A 178 -4.96 -4.85 2.62
CA ASN A 178 -5.23 -4.33 3.95
C ASN A 178 -5.09 -5.44 5.02
N HIS A 179 -4.36 -5.13 6.08
CA HIS A 179 -4.11 -6.03 7.22
C HIS A 179 -3.27 -7.29 6.91
N LEU A 180 -2.69 -7.39 5.70
CA LEU A 180 -1.72 -8.43 5.36
C LEU A 180 -0.30 -7.93 5.66
N ASP A 181 0.57 -8.83 6.06
CA ASP A 181 2.01 -8.56 6.15
C ASP A 181 2.68 -8.70 4.77
N ILE A 182 3.92 -8.28 4.68
CA ILE A 182 4.67 -8.23 3.41
C ILE A 182 4.72 -9.61 2.76
N ASP A 183 4.97 -10.69 3.54
CA ASP A 183 5.08 -12.05 3.03
C ASP A 183 3.74 -12.55 2.43
N ALA A 184 2.62 -12.22 3.09
CA ALA A 184 1.29 -12.55 2.59
C ALA A 184 0.92 -11.75 1.34
N ILE A 185 1.34 -10.47 1.25
CA ILE A 185 1.14 -9.64 0.06
C ILE A 185 1.93 -10.21 -1.13
N GLU A 186 3.20 -10.58 -0.95
CA GLU A 186 4.03 -11.18 -2.00
C GLU A 186 3.47 -12.52 -2.49
N TRP A 187 3.00 -13.35 -1.57
CA TRP A 187 2.32 -14.58 -1.93
C TRP A 187 1.04 -14.29 -2.74
N LEU A 188 0.24 -13.31 -2.32
CA LEU A 188 -0.99 -12.92 -3.02
C LEU A 188 -0.69 -12.38 -4.41
N GLU A 189 0.38 -11.61 -4.60
CA GLU A 189 0.85 -11.18 -5.93
C GLU A 189 1.09 -12.38 -6.85
N GLY A 190 1.86 -13.36 -6.36
CA GLY A 190 2.12 -14.60 -7.08
C GLY A 190 0.83 -15.36 -7.41
N TYR A 191 -0.10 -15.44 -6.47
CA TYR A 191 -1.39 -16.10 -6.66
C TYR A 191 -2.23 -15.40 -7.74
N VAL A 192 -2.42 -14.08 -7.64
CA VAL A 192 -3.20 -13.28 -8.60
C VAL A 192 -2.59 -13.32 -10.00
N LYS A 193 -1.28 -13.19 -10.11
CA LYS A 193 -0.55 -13.24 -11.38
C LYS A 193 -0.77 -14.57 -12.10
N ASN A 194 -0.75 -15.67 -11.36
CA ASN A 194 -0.93 -17.03 -11.89
C ASN A 194 -2.40 -17.48 -11.92
N TYR A 195 -3.33 -16.64 -11.50
CA TYR A 195 -4.76 -16.99 -11.51
C TYR A 195 -5.25 -17.19 -12.94
N PRO A 196 -5.84 -18.35 -13.28
CA PRO A 196 -6.14 -18.70 -14.68
C PRO A 196 -7.33 -17.96 -15.28
N LYS A 197 -8.06 -17.18 -14.48
CA LYS A 197 -9.28 -16.49 -14.86
C LYS A 197 -9.15 -14.98 -14.62
N ALA A 198 -10.21 -14.21 -14.89
CA ALA A 198 -10.19 -12.76 -14.73
C ALA A 198 -10.13 -12.33 -13.25
N VAL A 199 -9.40 -11.25 -12.99
CA VAL A 199 -9.34 -10.62 -11.66
C VAL A 199 -9.56 -9.12 -11.80
N VAL A 200 -10.42 -8.56 -10.95
CA VAL A 200 -10.61 -7.11 -10.81
C VAL A 200 -10.20 -6.71 -9.41
N ILE A 201 -9.30 -5.77 -9.31
CA ILE A 201 -8.66 -5.38 -8.06
C ILE A 201 -8.90 -3.88 -7.80
N VAL A 202 -9.41 -3.56 -6.64
CA VAL A 202 -9.34 -2.22 -6.05
C VAL A 202 -8.24 -2.27 -5.01
N SER A 203 -7.20 -1.46 -5.16
CA SER A 203 -6.13 -1.36 -4.15
C SER A 203 -5.46 0.02 -4.17
N HIS A 204 -4.95 0.41 -3.02
CA HIS A 204 -4.09 1.57 -2.82
C HIS A 204 -2.60 1.18 -2.65
N ASP A 205 -2.25 -0.08 -2.86
CA ASP A 205 -0.87 -0.56 -2.89
C ASP A 205 -0.33 -0.48 -4.34
N ARG A 206 0.54 0.50 -4.57
CA ARG A 206 1.12 0.77 -5.91
C ARG A 206 1.98 -0.38 -6.43
N MET A 207 2.79 -1.00 -5.56
CA MET A 207 3.66 -2.12 -5.96
C MET A 207 2.84 -3.36 -6.29
N PHE A 208 1.83 -3.66 -5.47
CA PHE A 208 0.91 -4.76 -5.73
C PHE A 208 0.22 -4.61 -7.09
N LEU A 209 -0.31 -3.41 -7.39
CA LEU A 209 -0.94 -3.14 -8.68
C LEU A 209 0.07 -3.23 -9.82
N ASP A 210 1.26 -2.68 -9.68
CA ASP A 210 2.28 -2.68 -10.74
C ASP A 210 2.74 -4.09 -11.12
N HIS A 211 2.83 -4.99 -10.13
CA HIS A 211 3.24 -6.38 -10.34
C HIS A 211 2.13 -7.29 -10.86
N THR A 212 0.87 -6.95 -10.64
CA THR A 212 -0.24 -7.90 -10.88
C THR A 212 -1.15 -7.54 -12.05
N VAL A 213 -1.29 -6.25 -12.40
CA VAL A 213 -2.29 -5.84 -13.37
C VAL A 213 -1.75 -5.56 -14.76
N GLU A 214 -2.59 -5.80 -15.76
CA GLU A 214 -2.33 -5.59 -17.18
C GLU A 214 -3.15 -4.43 -17.76
N VAL A 215 -4.20 -4.02 -17.04
CA VAL A 215 -5.13 -2.96 -17.44
C VAL A 215 -5.54 -2.18 -16.21
N VAL A 216 -5.58 -0.85 -16.34
CA VAL A 216 -6.06 0.03 -15.28
C VAL A 216 -7.30 0.79 -15.77
N TYR A 217 -8.36 0.74 -14.99
CA TYR A 217 -9.51 1.60 -15.12
C TYR A 217 -9.44 2.71 -14.06
N ASN A 218 -9.37 3.94 -14.52
CA ASN A 218 -9.41 5.10 -13.63
C ASN A 218 -10.84 5.61 -13.51
N MET A 219 -11.31 5.71 -12.26
CA MET A 219 -12.63 6.21 -11.92
C MET A 219 -12.52 7.57 -11.25
N GLU A 220 -12.87 8.62 -12.01
CA GLU A 220 -12.83 10.00 -11.55
C GLU A 220 -14.07 10.76 -12.01
N TYR A 221 -14.63 11.63 -11.15
CA TYR A 221 -15.80 12.46 -11.44
C TYR A 221 -16.99 11.68 -12.00
N GLY A 222 -17.20 10.47 -11.49
CA GLY A 222 -18.28 9.60 -11.93
C GLY A 222 -18.07 8.97 -13.30
N LYS A 223 -16.96 9.22 -13.99
CA LYS A 223 -16.58 8.64 -15.28
C LYS A 223 -15.51 7.59 -15.12
N MET A 224 -15.39 6.69 -16.10
CA MET A 224 -14.39 5.63 -16.11
C MET A 224 -13.61 5.64 -17.42
N LYS A 225 -12.27 5.55 -17.32
CA LYS A 225 -11.39 5.49 -18.48
C LYS A 225 -10.43 4.31 -18.38
N ARG A 226 -10.31 3.55 -19.47
CA ARG A 226 -9.42 2.38 -19.58
C ARG A 226 -8.03 2.81 -20.05
N TYR A 227 -7.00 2.32 -19.37
CA TYR A 227 -5.58 2.48 -19.71
C TYR A 227 -4.93 1.10 -19.83
N PRO A 228 -4.36 0.75 -20.98
CA PRO A 228 -3.62 -0.50 -21.13
C PRO A 228 -2.25 -0.41 -20.46
N GLY A 229 -1.81 -1.51 -19.87
CA GLY A 229 -0.54 -1.63 -19.18
C GLY A 229 -0.68 -1.72 -17.65
N ASN A 230 0.46 -1.85 -16.97
CA ASN A 230 0.54 -1.88 -15.52
C ASN A 230 0.31 -0.49 -14.89
N TYR A 231 0.39 -0.42 -13.56
CA TYR A 231 0.12 0.82 -12.82
C TYR A 231 1.10 1.94 -13.18
N SER A 232 2.39 1.66 -13.33
CA SER A 232 3.41 2.65 -13.72
C SER A 232 3.13 3.23 -15.12
N ASN A 233 2.75 2.39 -16.08
CA ASN A 233 2.35 2.85 -17.41
C ASN A 233 1.08 3.72 -17.37
N TYR A 234 0.12 3.38 -16.53
CA TYR A 234 -1.08 4.18 -16.30
C TYR A 234 -0.73 5.59 -15.82
N VAL A 235 0.17 5.73 -14.82
CA VAL A 235 0.57 7.04 -14.29
C VAL A 235 1.11 7.92 -15.40
N ILE A 236 2.05 7.40 -16.22
CA ILE A 236 2.64 8.13 -17.34
C ILE A 236 1.57 8.54 -18.39
N GLN A 237 0.68 7.61 -18.74
CA GLN A 237 -0.38 7.89 -19.71
C GLN A 237 -1.36 8.95 -19.19
N ARG A 238 -1.72 8.88 -17.91
CA ARG A 238 -2.60 9.86 -17.27
C ARG A 238 -1.98 11.25 -17.23
N GLU A 239 -0.72 11.38 -16.85
CA GLU A 239 0.01 12.66 -16.89
C GLU A 239 0.01 13.28 -18.29
N ASN A 240 0.34 12.49 -19.30
CA ASN A 240 0.29 12.94 -20.70
C ASN A 240 -1.12 13.38 -21.13
N ASP A 241 -2.16 12.69 -20.69
CA ASP A 241 -3.55 13.06 -21.00
C ASP A 241 -3.94 14.39 -20.34
N ILE A 242 -3.55 14.60 -19.07
CA ILE A 242 -3.76 15.85 -18.33
C ILE A 242 -3.04 17.01 -19.04
N GLU A 243 -1.77 16.85 -19.42
CA GLU A 243 -1.01 17.87 -20.13
C GLU A 243 -1.63 18.24 -21.48
N ARG A 244 -2.10 17.22 -22.23
CA ARG A 244 -2.80 17.44 -23.51
C ARG A 244 -4.11 18.20 -23.30
N GLN A 245 -4.90 17.84 -22.30
CA GLN A 245 -6.16 18.49 -21.97
C GLN A 245 -5.94 19.94 -21.54
N GLN A 246 -4.96 20.21 -20.66
CA GLN A 246 -4.60 21.57 -20.26
C GLN A 246 -4.11 22.41 -21.42
N SER A 247 -3.28 21.83 -22.30
CA SER A 247 -2.79 22.52 -23.51
C SER A 247 -3.91 22.84 -24.49
N ALA A 248 -4.85 21.90 -24.68
CA ALA A 248 -6.02 22.12 -25.54
C ALA A 248 -6.95 23.20 -24.95
N TYR A 249 -7.20 23.17 -23.66
CA TYR A 249 -7.97 24.19 -22.95
C TYR A 249 -7.33 25.57 -23.06
N ALA A 250 -6.02 25.68 -22.82
CA ALA A 250 -5.31 26.96 -22.92
C ALA A 250 -5.36 27.54 -24.34
N ARG A 251 -5.30 26.69 -25.37
CA ARG A 251 -5.47 27.11 -26.78
C ARG A 251 -6.88 27.60 -27.03
N GLN A 252 -7.88 26.82 -26.61
CA GLN A 252 -9.30 27.18 -26.77
C GLN A 252 -9.63 28.49 -26.05
N GLN A 253 -9.13 28.71 -24.83
CA GLN A 253 -9.34 29.96 -24.08
C GLN A 253 -8.72 31.18 -24.81
N LYS A 254 -7.52 31.02 -25.37
CA LYS A 254 -6.91 32.08 -26.20
C LYS A 254 -7.75 32.41 -27.43
N ASP A 255 -8.30 31.40 -28.08
CA ASP A 255 -9.16 31.60 -29.26
C ASP A 255 -10.50 32.24 -28.89
N ILE A 256 -11.10 31.82 -27.76
CA ILE A 256 -12.31 32.47 -27.21
C ILE A 256 -12.03 33.94 -26.91
N GLN A 257 -10.97 34.27 -26.18
CA GLN A 257 -10.60 35.64 -25.85
C GLN A 257 -10.37 36.51 -27.11
N ARG A 258 -9.71 35.93 -28.15
CA ARG A 258 -9.55 36.62 -29.45
C ARG A 258 -10.87 36.90 -30.15
N LEU A 259 -11.78 35.93 -30.13
CA LEU A 259 -13.12 36.06 -30.69
C LEU A 259 -13.95 37.11 -29.94
N GLU A 260 -13.91 37.09 -28.60
CA GLU A 260 -14.59 38.09 -27.76
C GLU A 260 -14.08 39.49 -28.01
N ALA A 261 -12.75 39.70 -28.05
CA ALA A 261 -12.14 40.99 -28.38
C ALA A 261 -12.53 41.48 -29.80
N LEU A 262 -12.61 40.54 -30.76
CA LEU A 262 -13.05 40.84 -32.11
C LEU A 262 -14.54 41.25 -32.17
N ILE A 263 -15.39 40.55 -31.42
CA ILE A 263 -16.82 40.85 -31.29
C ILE A 263 -17.00 42.23 -30.66
N GLU A 264 -16.31 42.55 -29.56
CA GLU A 264 -16.38 43.82 -28.91
C GLU A 264 -15.95 45.00 -29.81
N LYS A 265 -14.84 44.81 -30.54
CA LYS A 265 -14.32 45.78 -31.53
C LYS A 265 -15.31 46.11 -32.66
N PHE A 266 -16.15 45.15 -33.06
CA PHE A 266 -17.06 45.31 -34.20
C PHE A 266 -18.53 45.40 -33.84
N ARG A 267 -18.95 45.15 -32.60
CA ARG A 267 -20.34 45.15 -32.11
C ARG A 267 -21.07 46.45 -32.40
N TYR A 268 -20.38 47.60 -32.26
CA TYR A 268 -20.96 48.91 -32.41
C TYR A 268 -20.75 49.56 -33.81
N LYS A 269 -20.08 48.85 -34.73
CA LYS A 269 -19.85 49.37 -36.09
C LYS A 269 -20.95 48.94 -37.05
N LYS A 270 -21.78 49.90 -37.51
CA LYS A 270 -22.97 49.64 -38.34
C LYS A 270 -22.71 48.71 -39.53
N ASN A 271 -21.57 48.88 -40.22
CA ASN A 271 -21.21 48.08 -41.37
C ASN A 271 -20.62 46.67 -41.05
N LYS A 272 -20.37 46.33 -39.77
CA LYS A 272 -19.78 45.06 -39.33
C LYS A 272 -20.60 44.35 -38.27
N ALA A 273 -21.79 44.83 -37.95
CA ALA A 273 -22.69 44.25 -36.95
C ALA A 273 -23.09 42.80 -37.34
N ALA A 274 -23.37 42.52 -38.61
CA ALA A 274 -23.69 41.17 -39.09
C ALA A 274 -22.51 40.21 -38.92
N PHE A 275 -21.27 40.66 -39.13
CA PHE A 275 -20.08 39.88 -38.86
C PHE A 275 -19.91 39.57 -37.37
N ALA A 276 -20.11 40.57 -36.50
CA ALA A 276 -20.05 40.35 -35.05
C ALA A 276 -21.10 39.31 -34.57
N GLN A 277 -22.35 39.42 -35.09
CA GLN A 277 -23.40 38.45 -34.81
C GLN A 277 -23.06 37.03 -35.25
N SER A 278 -22.44 36.87 -36.42
CA SER A 278 -21.98 35.56 -36.91
C SER A 278 -20.93 34.97 -35.97
N LYS A 279 -20.02 35.80 -35.43
CA LYS A 279 -18.99 35.33 -34.49
C LYS A 279 -19.56 35.01 -33.11
N ILE A 280 -20.59 35.74 -32.66
CA ILE A 280 -21.33 35.38 -31.43
C ILE A 280 -21.98 34.00 -31.55
N LYS A 281 -22.71 33.75 -32.67
CA LYS A 281 -23.33 32.43 -32.92
C LYS A 281 -22.28 31.31 -33.04
N TYR A 282 -21.09 31.61 -33.55
CA TYR A 282 -19.99 30.67 -33.61
C TYR A 282 -19.47 30.35 -32.20
N LEU A 283 -19.29 31.37 -31.35
CA LEU A 283 -18.82 31.24 -29.99
C LEU A 283 -19.83 30.46 -29.11
N GLU A 284 -21.14 30.64 -29.33
CA GLU A 284 -22.21 29.89 -28.68
C GLU A 284 -22.22 28.39 -29.08
N ARG A 285 -21.69 28.03 -30.23
CA ARG A 285 -21.62 26.66 -30.76
C ARG A 285 -20.30 25.94 -30.43
N ILE A 286 -19.33 26.64 -29.87
CA ILE A 286 -18.09 26.00 -29.45
C ILE A 286 -18.37 25.12 -28.25
N ASP A 287 -18.18 23.82 -28.40
CA ASP A 287 -18.11 22.91 -27.27
C ASP A 287 -16.91 23.29 -26.39
N ARG A 288 -17.20 23.85 -25.23
CA ARG A 288 -16.16 24.26 -24.29
C ARG A 288 -15.50 23.02 -23.72
N ILE A 289 -14.18 22.95 -23.87
CA ILE A 289 -13.40 21.93 -23.20
C ILE A 289 -13.52 22.20 -21.70
N GLU A 290 -14.24 21.33 -21.02
CA GLU A 290 -14.21 21.28 -19.57
C GLU A 290 -12.87 20.64 -19.20
N VAL A 291 -11.98 21.42 -18.63
CA VAL A 291 -10.88 20.82 -17.86
C VAL A 291 -11.57 20.22 -16.65
N ASP A 292 -11.62 18.90 -16.59
CA ASP A 292 -11.95 18.25 -15.34
C ASP A 292 -11.09 18.97 -14.30
N GLN A 293 -11.74 19.60 -13.32
CA GLN A 293 -10.99 20.28 -12.26
C GLN A 293 -10.05 19.20 -11.74
N THR A 294 -8.79 19.26 -12.19
CA THR A 294 -7.78 18.43 -11.61
C THR A 294 -7.84 18.80 -10.15
N ASP A 295 -8.49 17.93 -9.40
CA ASP A 295 -8.54 18.09 -7.97
C ASP A 295 -7.16 17.67 -7.47
N ASP A 296 -6.14 18.41 -7.97
CA ASP A 296 -4.74 18.29 -7.54
C ASP A 296 -4.57 18.72 -6.07
N LYS A 297 -5.69 18.78 -5.35
CA LYS A 297 -5.68 18.99 -3.92
C LYS A 297 -5.07 17.78 -3.24
N THR A 298 -3.76 17.71 -3.30
CA THR A 298 -2.95 16.93 -2.36
C THR A 298 -2.68 17.83 -1.15
N PHE A 299 -2.66 17.26 0.03
CA PHE A 299 -2.29 18.06 1.18
C PHE A 299 -0.76 18.33 1.14
N HIS A 300 -0.38 19.58 1.44
CA HIS A 300 1.01 20.01 1.49
C HIS A 300 1.35 20.48 2.89
N ALA A 301 1.69 19.56 3.76
CA ALA A 301 2.09 19.87 5.12
C ALA A 301 3.62 19.80 5.26
N LYS A 302 4.20 20.76 5.99
CA LYS A 302 5.62 20.76 6.28
C LYS A 302 5.82 20.58 7.78
N PHE A 303 6.24 19.39 8.18
CA PHE A 303 6.61 19.11 9.56
C PHE A 303 7.90 19.85 9.92
N THR A 304 7.84 20.74 10.90
CA THR A 304 8.99 21.53 11.37
C THR A 304 9.14 21.33 12.87
N PRO A 305 10.28 20.76 13.32
CA PRO A 305 10.55 20.62 14.73
C PRO A 305 10.72 21.98 15.42
N ARG A 306 10.22 22.12 16.66
CA ARG A 306 10.42 23.30 17.49
C ARG A 306 11.86 23.41 17.99
N VAL A 307 12.43 22.29 18.40
CA VAL A 307 13.78 22.19 18.95
C VAL A 307 14.58 21.18 18.16
N LYS A 308 15.86 21.47 17.93
CA LYS A 308 16.79 20.51 17.36
C LYS A 308 17.27 19.56 18.45
N GLY A 309 16.78 18.33 18.47
CA GLY A 309 17.18 17.30 19.45
C GLY A 309 18.65 16.92 19.40
N GLY A 310 19.11 16.20 20.41
CA GLY A 310 20.47 15.67 20.50
C GLY A 310 20.82 14.71 19.36
N GLU A 311 22.09 14.30 19.24
CA GLU A 311 22.55 13.34 18.21
C GLU A 311 22.03 11.92 18.48
N LYS A 312 22.02 11.49 19.75
CA LYS A 312 21.40 10.23 20.17
C LYS A 312 19.90 10.49 20.36
N VAL A 313 19.06 9.76 19.65
CA VAL A 313 17.61 9.95 19.68
C VAL A 313 16.93 8.90 20.53
N LEU A 314 17.27 7.63 20.33
CA LEU A 314 16.71 6.51 21.08
C LEU A 314 17.76 5.42 21.24
N GLU A 315 17.89 4.91 22.47
CA GLU A 315 18.70 3.75 22.80
C GLU A 315 17.81 2.71 23.49
N VAL A 316 17.78 1.50 22.95
CA VAL A 316 16.97 0.37 23.44
C VAL A 316 17.92 -0.77 23.76
N GLU A 317 17.89 -1.27 25.00
CA GLU A 317 18.78 -2.33 25.46
C GLU A 317 17.97 -3.50 26.02
N ASN A 318 18.04 -4.63 25.30
CA ASN A 318 17.38 -5.90 25.68
C ASN A 318 15.93 -5.72 26.13
N LEU A 319 15.19 -4.85 25.44
CA LEU A 319 13.80 -4.53 25.76
C LEU A 319 12.89 -5.70 25.37
N ALA A 320 12.40 -6.43 26.34
CA ALA A 320 11.41 -7.47 26.15
C ALA A 320 10.01 -6.86 26.13
N ILE A 321 9.31 -7.04 25.02
CA ILE A 321 7.96 -6.55 24.80
C ILE A 321 6.95 -7.68 24.74
N GLY A 322 5.73 -7.41 25.18
CA GLY A 322 4.65 -8.39 25.21
C GLY A 322 3.55 -7.99 26.17
N TYR A 323 2.62 -8.91 26.42
CA TYR A 323 1.53 -8.76 27.40
C TYR A 323 1.74 -9.78 28.52
N ASP A 324 1.15 -10.98 28.40
CA ASP A 324 1.31 -12.06 29.39
C ASP A 324 2.60 -12.87 29.16
N HIS A 325 3.17 -12.81 27.97
CA HIS A 325 4.41 -13.49 27.58
C HIS A 325 5.26 -12.57 26.69
N VAL A 326 6.55 -12.86 26.64
CA VAL A 326 7.50 -12.13 25.80
C VAL A 326 7.24 -12.48 24.33
N LEU A 327 6.93 -11.48 23.51
CA LEU A 327 6.80 -11.63 22.06
C LEU A 327 8.19 -11.59 21.39
N THR A 328 9.00 -10.60 21.74
CA THR A 328 10.36 -10.46 21.24
C THR A 328 11.20 -9.57 22.15
N THR A 329 12.52 -9.65 22.00
CA THR A 329 13.48 -8.80 22.72
C THR A 329 14.23 -7.93 21.70
N ILE A 330 14.25 -6.62 21.93
CA ILE A 330 14.76 -5.63 20.97
C ILE A 330 15.95 -4.90 21.56
N SER A 331 17.00 -4.75 20.73
CA SER A 331 18.15 -3.87 21.01
C SER A 331 18.48 -3.07 19.77
N MET A 332 18.44 -1.73 19.88
CA MET A 332 18.73 -0.83 18.76
C MET A 332 19.20 0.53 19.25
N LYS A 333 19.88 1.26 18.37
CA LYS A 333 20.30 2.64 18.60
C LYS A 333 19.92 3.49 17.40
N MET A 334 19.28 4.63 17.66
CA MET A 334 18.81 5.57 16.65
C MET A 334 19.50 6.91 16.82
N ARG A 335 19.98 7.47 15.73
CA ARG A 335 20.60 8.79 15.66
C ARG A 335 19.66 9.81 15.03
N ARG A 336 20.00 11.09 15.20
CA ARG A 336 19.23 12.16 14.56
C ARG A 336 19.30 12.06 13.04
N GLY A 337 18.11 12.15 12.42
CA GLY A 337 17.94 12.02 10.98
C GLY A 337 17.71 10.60 10.50
N ASP A 338 17.89 9.58 11.36
CA ASP A 338 17.57 8.20 11.00
C ASP A 338 16.07 8.04 10.79
N ARG A 339 15.74 7.22 9.80
CA ARG A 339 14.37 6.83 9.45
C ARG A 339 14.30 5.31 9.46
N ILE A 340 13.80 4.77 10.57
CA ILE A 340 13.83 3.32 10.81
C ILE A 340 12.43 2.75 10.58
N ALA A 341 12.34 1.81 9.64
CA ALA A 341 11.14 1.03 9.43
C ALA A 341 11.15 -0.23 10.30
N VAL A 342 10.06 -0.48 11.01
CA VAL A 342 9.83 -1.72 11.76
C VAL A 342 9.00 -2.65 10.89
N ILE A 343 9.60 -3.75 10.46
CA ILE A 343 8.98 -4.72 9.55
C ILE A 343 8.97 -6.13 10.18
N GLY A 344 8.12 -7.00 9.66
CA GLY A 344 8.00 -8.40 10.07
C GLY A 344 6.57 -8.92 10.01
N PRO A 345 6.35 -10.22 10.22
CA PRO A 345 5.04 -10.85 10.20
C PRO A 345 4.05 -10.23 11.19
N ASN A 346 2.77 -10.47 10.95
CA ASN A 346 1.73 -10.04 11.88
C ASN A 346 1.83 -10.82 13.20
N GLY A 347 1.62 -10.12 14.32
CA GLY A 347 1.71 -10.73 15.66
C GLY A 347 3.10 -10.74 16.30
N THR A 348 4.16 -10.35 15.60
CA THR A 348 5.54 -10.30 16.15
C THR A 348 5.79 -9.16 17.13
N GLY A 349 4.80 -8.29 17.37
CA GLY A 349 4.90 -7.23 18.37
C GLY A 349 5.29 -5.85 17.83
N LYS A 350 5.18 -5.58 16.51
CA LYS A 350 5.52 -4.26 15.91
C LYS A 350 4.81 -3.10 16.61
N SER A 351 3.48 -3.11 16.64
CA SER A 351 2.69 -2.08 17.33
C SER A 351 2.87 -2.11 18.84
N THR A 352 3.13 -3.30 19.43
CA THR A 352 3.44 -3.43 20.87
C THR A 352 4.75 -2.72 21.20
N PHE A 353 5.78 -2.83 20.36
CA PHE A 353 7.04 -2.11 20.51
C PHE A 353 6.82 -0.59 20.55
N VAL A 354 6.10 -0.08 19.56
CA VAL A 354 5.80 1.36 19.49
C VAL A 354 4.99 1.81 20.71
N LYS A 355 3.97 1.05 21.12
CA LYS A 355 3.16 1.34 22.33
C LYS A 355 3.99 1.25 23.61
N THR A 356 4.97 0.37 23.67
CA THR A 356 5.90 0.28 24.82
C THR A 356 6.81 1.51 24.89
N LEU A 357 7.34 1.99 23.76
CA LEU A 357 8.12 3.23 23.73
C LEU A 357 7.30 4.46 24.17
N MET A 358 6.00 4.46 23.90
CA MET A 358 5.08 5.49 24.35
C MET A 358 4.55 5.30 25.77
N ASN A 359 5.05 4.31 26.51
CA ASN A 359 4.59 3.95 27.85
C ASN A 359 3.09 3.59 27.95
N ILE A 360 2.45 3.22 26.83
CA ILE A 360 1.06 2.76 26.80
C ILE A 360 0.99 1.29 27.29
N VAL A 361 1.96 0.49 26.86
CA VAL A 361 2.14 -0.91 27.32
C VAL A 361 3.44 -0.98 28.11
N PRO A 362 3.46 -1.53 29.33
CA PRO A 362 4.68 -1.64 30.11
C PRO A 362 5.66 -2.62 29.47
N ALA A 363 6.96 -2.31 29.55
CA ALA A 363 8.01 -3.25 29.19
C ALA A 363 8.05 -4.41 30.19
N LEU A 364 8.24 -5.65 29.70
CA LEU A 364 8.38 -6.82 30.57
C LEU A 364 9.78 -6.90 31.19
N SER A 365 10.83 -6.52 30.47
CA SER A 365 12.20 -6.37 30.98
C SER A 365 13.03 -5.51 30.02
N GLY A 366 14.27 -5.19 30.41
CA GLY A 366 15.15 -4.31 29.66
C GLY A 366 14.84 -2.82 29.90
N SER A 367 15.42 -1.97 29.08
CA SER A 367 15.25 -0.52 29.21
C SER A 367 15.33 0.19 27.85
N PHE A 368 14.73 1.35 27.79
CA PHE A 368 14.91 2.29 26.67
C PHE A 368 15.06 3.70 27.20
N LEU A 369 15.80 4.53 26.45
CA LEU A 369 16.07 5.90 26.82
C LEU A 369 15.99 6.80 25.59
N PHE A 370 15.16 7.84 25.67
CA PHE A 370 15.19 8.94 24.70
C PHE A 370 16.33 9.91 25.03
N GLY A 371 16.97 10.40 23.97
CA GLY A 371 18.06 11.34 24.08
C GLY A 371 17.64 12.72 24.62
N HIS A 372 18.62 13.58 24.82
CA HIS A 372 18.41 14.94 25.33
C HIS A 372 17.56 15.78 24.36
N GLN A 373 16.56 16.48 24.88
CA GLN A 373 15.62 17.34 24.12
C GLN A 373 14.89 16.61 22.98
N ILE A 374 14.58 15.33 23.15
CA ILE A 374 13.74 14.60 22.21
C ILE A 374 12.26 14.77 22.58
N GLU A 375 11.52 15.44 21.69
CA GLU A 375 10.07 15.62 21.76
C GLU A 375 9.44 14.64 20.77
N GLN A 376 8.63 13.68 21.30
CA GLN A 376 8.02 12.62 20.50
C GLN A 376 6.64 13.06 20.01
N GLY A 377 6.38 12.86 18.73
CA GLY A 377 5.05 12.90 18.15
C GLY A 377 4.61 11.48 17.81
N TYR A 378 3.46 11.06 18.30
CA TYR A 378 2.95 9.71 18.10
C TYR A 378 1.68 9.71 17.25
N PHE A 379 1.68 8.84 16.24
CA PHE A 379 0.52 8.53 15.43
C PHE A 379 0.19 7.04 15.58
N ASP A 380 -1.05 6.74 16.02
CA ASP A 380 -1.60 5.39 16.10
C ASP A 380 -2.85 5.30 15.24
N GLN A 381 -2.90 4.31 14.36
CA GLN A 381 -4.03 4.07 13.48
C GLN A 381 -5.34 3.87 14.27
N GLN A 382 -5.30 3.21 15.43
CA GLN A 382 -6.51 2.98 16.26
C GLN A 382 -6.99 4.28 16.91
N LEU A 383 -6.07 5.11 17.38
CA LEU A 383 -6.38 6.41 17.93
C LEU A 383 -6.87 7.39 16.84
N ALA A 384 -6.45 7.21 15.59
CA ALA A 384 -6.94 8.01 14.47
C ALA A 384 -8.40 7.71 14.09
N GLN A 385 -9.00 6.63 14.59
CA GLN A 385 -10.42 6.28 14.38
C GLN A 385 -11.34 6.78 15.50
N PHE A 386 -10.92 7.82 16.22
CA PHE A 386 -11.71 8.38 17.30
C PHE A 386 -13.05 8.98 16.83
N SER A 387 -13.99 9.05 17.75
CA SER A 387 -15.32 9.62 17.56
C SER A 387 -15.52 10.74 18.58
N SER A 388 -15.95 11.89 18.11
CA SER A 388 -16.18 13.05 18.95
C SER A 388 -17.35 13.86 18.38
N GLY A 389 -18.27 14.30 19.25
CA GLY A 389 -19.35 15.19 18.88
C GLY A 389 -18.92 16.63 18.63
N LYS A 390 -17.61 16.95 18.79
CA LYS A 390 -17.05 18.28 18.48
C LYS A 390 -16.87 18.46 16.98
N THR A 391 -16.85 19.70 16.55
CA THR A 391 -16.45 20.02 15.17
C THR A 391 -14.95 19.78 14.96
N VAL A 392 -14.53 19.57 13.72
CA VAL A 392 -13.12 19.43 13.34
C VAL A 392 -12.27 20.58 13.89
N LEU A 393 -12.78 21.81 13.81
CA LEU A 393 -12.10 22.99 14.32
C LEU A 393 -11.96 22.94 15.85
N GLU A 394 -13.05 22.65 16.56
CA GLU A 394 -13.05 22.57 18.03
C GLU A 394 -12.15 21.45 18.53
N GLU A 395 -12.14 20.30 17.86
CA GLU A 395 -11.32 19.14 18.21
C GLU A 395 -9.83 19.45 18.21
N VAL A 396 -9.36 20.28 17.26
CA VAL A 396 -7.96 20.72 17.20
C VAL A 396 -7.71 21.88 18.15
N TRP A 397 -8.63 22.85 18.19
CA TRP A 397 -8.40 24.08 18.95
C TRP A 397 -8.44 23.86 20.46
N ASP A 398 -9.27 22.95 20.95
CA ASP A 398 -9.31 22.61 22.39
C ASP A 398 -7.99 21.94 22.86
N GLU A 399 -7.27 21.25 21.97
CA GLU A 399 -5.97 20.65 22.26
C GLU A 399 -4.83 21.70 22.21
N TYR A 400 -5.01 22.76 21.37
CA TYR A 400 -4.02 23.83 21.18
C TYR A 400 -4.66 25.22 21.39
N PRO A 401 -5.09 25.55 22.62
CA PRO A 401 -5.83 26.77 22.91
C PRO A 401 -5.01 28.05 22.73
N ASP A 402 -3.69 27.96 22.75
CA ASP A 402 -2.77 29.09 22.52
C ASP A 402 -2.71 29.53 21.05
N LEU A 403 -3.20 28.72 20.13
CA LEU A 403 -3.24 29.05 18.71
C LEU A 403 -4.50 29.85 18.37
N ASP A 404 -4.35 30.86 17.51
CA ASP A 404 -5.51 31.58 16.99
C ASP A 404 -6.28 30.71 15.96
N ARG A 405 -7.58 30.94 15.85
CA ARG A 405 -8.47 30.21 14.94
C ARG A 405 -8.03 30.27 13.49
N THR A 406 -7.39 31.35 13.07
CA THR A 406 -6.94 31.55 11.69
C THR A 406 -5.78 30.60 11.38
N THR A 407 -4.85 30.46 12.32
CA THR A 407 -3.72 29.50 12.21
C THR A 407 -4.22 28.06 12.16
N VAL A 408 -5.12 27.66 13.07
CA VAL A 408 -5.69 26.31 13.08
C VAL A 408 -6.44 26.02 11.77
N ARG A 409 -7.24 26.97 11.26
CA ARG A 409 -7.91 26.80 9.95
C ARG A 409 -6.92 26.76 8.79
N GLY A 410 -5.82 27.50 8.86
CA GLY A 410 -4.76 27.46 7.86
C GLY A 410 -4.09 26.08 7.80
N VAL A 411 -3.81 25.48 8.94
CA VAL A 411 -3.25 24.11 9.02
C VAL A 411 -4.27 23.07 8.55
N LEU A 412 -5.54 23.17 8.98
CA LEU A 412 -6.61 22.29 8.50
C LEU A 412 -6.77 22.37 6.98
N GLY A 413 -6.65 23.58 6.41
CA GLY A 413 -6.67 23.79 4.96
C GLY A 413 -5.52 23.11 4.23
N GLN A 414 -4.31 23.04 4.85
CA GLN A 414 -3.18 22.29 4.30
C GLN A 414 -3.48 20.80 4.18
N PHE A 415 -4.33 20.25 5.05
CA PHE A 415 -4.78 18.85 5.02
C PHE A 415 -6.14 18.67 4.32
N LEU A 416 -6.54 19.63 3.46
CA LEU A 416 -7.74 19.57 2.61
C LEU A 416 -9.08 19.64 3.37
N PHE A 417 -9.11 20.18 4.55
CA PHE A 417 -10.39 20.55 5.16
C PHE A 417 -10.82 21.90 4.60
N SER A 418 -11.89 21.89 3.79
CA SER A 418 -12.46 23.11 3.20
C SER A 418 -13.06 24.02 4.28
N ALA A 419 -13.47 25.23 3.87
CA ALA A 419 -14.10 26.20 4.78
C ALA A 419 -15.33 25.62 5.50
N ASP A 420 -16.08 24.74 4.85
CA ASP A 420 -17.29 24.12 5.41
C ASP A 420 -16.99 22.84 6.18
N ASP A 421 -15.95 22.10 5.78
CA ASP A 421 -15.56 20.83 6.42
C ASP A 421 -15.09 21.03 7.87
N VAL A 422 -14.52 22.20 8.20
CA VAL A 422 -14.05 22.49 9.56
C VAL A 422 -15.19 22.57 10.59
N PHE A 423 -16.43 22.71 10.13
CA PHE A 423 -17.63 22.74 10.97
C PHE A 423 -18.36 21.40 11.04
N LYS A 424 -17.96 20.40 10.25
CA LYS A 424 -18.46 19.04 10.39
C LYS A 424 -18.03 18.44 11.73
N THR A 425 -18.90 17.63 12.32
CA THR A 425 -18.53 16.87 13.52
C THR A 425 -17.58 15.72 13.15
N VAL A 426 -16.67 15.38 14.05
CA VAL A 426 -15.70 14.31 13.82
C VAL A 426 -16.36 12.95 13.55
N ASP A 427 -17.55 12.73 14.10
CA ASP A 427 -18.31 11.48 13.91
C ASP A 427 -18.69 11.21 12.46
N VAL A 428 -18.99 12.25 11.68
CA VAL A 428 -19.41 12.11 10.27
C VAL A 428 -18.23 12.02 9.29
N LEU A 429 -17.00 12.17 9.77
CA LEU A 429 -15.80 12.08 8.94
C LEU A 429 -15.56 10.64 8.47
N SER A 430 -15.14 10.49 7.22
CA SER A 430 -14.61 9.23 6.69
C SER A 430 -13.31 8.83 7.40
N GLY A 431 -12.94 7.54 7.31
CA GLY A 431 -11.69 7.06 7.91
C GLY A 431 -10.46 7.83 7.42
N GLY A 432 -10.37 8.14 6.13
CA GLY A 432 -9.28 8.94 5.58
C GLY A 432 -9.25 10.40 6.07
N GLU A 433 -10.42 11.02 6.30
CA GLU A 433 -10.49 12.36 6.89
C GLU A 433 -10.05 12.35 8.36
N LYS A 434 -10.44 11.35 9.13
CA LYS A 434 -9.98 11.18 10.52
C LYS A 434 -8.46 11.00 10.60
N VAL A 435 -7.88 10.23 9.68
CA VAL A 435 -6.42 10.10 9.56
C VAL A 435 -5.76 11.44 9.26
N ARG A 436 -6.28 12.22 8.30
CA ARG A 436 -5.76 13.57 8.02
C ARG A 436 -5.87 14.51 9.22
N LEU A 437 -6.97 14.45 9.97
CA LEU A 437 -7.14 15.22 11.20
C LEU A 437 -6.11 14.87 12.27
N SER A 438 -5.78 13.59 12.41
CA SER A 438 -4.72 13.12 13.31
C SER A 438 -3.34 13.64 12.89
N PHE A 439 -3.06 13.72 11.57
CA PHE A 439 -1.84 14.35 11.08
C PHE A 439 -1.79 15.86 11.31
N VAL A 440 -2.93 16.57 11.28
CA VAL A 440 -3.00 17.99 11.71
C VAL A 440 -2.54 18.13 13.16
N LYS A 441 -3.08 17.29 14.06
CA LYS A 441 -2.66 17.28 15.47
C LYS A 441 -1.17 16.99 15.63
N LEU A 442 -0.67 15.96 14.93
CA LEU A 442 0.75 15.60 14.94
C LEU A 442 1.66 16.73 14.44
N LEU A 443 1.25 17.47 13.41
CA LEU A 443 2.01 18.59 12.88
C LEU A 443 2.12 19.73 13.89
N LEU A 444 1.02 20.02 14.61
CA LEU A 444 0.97 21.08 15.61
C LEU A 444 1.78 20.78 16.88
N GLN A 445 2.16 19.52 17.13
CA GLN A 445 3.06 19.14 18.22
C GLN A 445 4.49 19.65 18.00
N HIS A 446 4.89 19.96 16.76
CA HIS A 446 6.25 20.37 16.40
C HIS A 446 7.37 19.44 16.94
N ALA A 447 7.08 18.17 17.08
CA ALA A 447 7.98 17.15 17.58
C ALA A 447 9.23 16.99 16.68
N ASN A 448 10.37 16.58 17.26
CA ASN A 448 11.60 16.31 16.52
C ASN A 448 11.88 14.82 16.30
N MET A 449 11.04 13.95 16.88
CA MET A 449 10.99 12.52 16.62
C MET A 449 9.55 12.13 16.35
N LEU A 450 9.29 11.52 15.20
CA LEU A 450 7.97 10.97 14.85
C LEU A 450 7.96 9.45 15.02
N ILE A 451 6.95 8.96 15.70
CA ILE A 451 6.69 7.54 15.88
C ILE A 451 5.33 7.25 15.23
N LEU A 452 5.34 6.47 14.13
CA LEU A 452 4.15 6.28 13.29
C LEU A 452 3.80 4.79 13.23
N ASP A 453 2.56 4.43 13.61
CA ASP A 453 2.04 3.08 13.51
C ASP A 453 1.04 2.99 12.36
N GLU A 454 1.43 2.34 11.25
CA GLU A 454 0.69 2.17 10.00
C GLU A 454 0.10 3.49 9.43
N PRO A 455 0.95 4.50 9.14
CA PRO A 455 0.48 5.84 8.76
C PRO A 455 -0.14 5.90 7.37
N THR A 456 0.10 4.92 6.52
CA THR A 456 -0.41 4.86 5.14
C THR A 456 -1.77 4.18 5.01
N ASN A 457 -2.25 3.50 6.06
CA ASN A 457 -3.52 2.80 6.05
C ASN A 457 -4.70 3.78 5.91
N HIS A 458 -5.70 3.40 5.15
CA HIS A 458 -6.89 4.19 4.82
C HIS A 458 -6.64 5.48 4.00
N LEU A 459 -5.40 5.75 3.61
CA LEU A 459 -5.10 6.82 2.65
C LEU A 459 -5.20 6.28 1.22
N ASP A 460 -5.80 7.08 0.36
CA ASP A 460 -5.72 6.85 -1.09
C ASP A 460 -4.32 7.19 -1.63
N ILE A 461 -4.05 6.80 -2.87
CA ILE A 461 -2.72 6.98 -3.46
C ILE A 461 -2.25 8.45 -3.40
N PRO A 462 -3.07 9.46 -3.78
CA PRO A 462 -2.66 10.86 -3.63
C PRO A 462 -2.39 11.28 -2.17
N GLY A 463 -3.15 10.73 -1.22
CA GLY A 463 -2.91 10.96 0.21
C GLY A 463 -1.60 10.37 0.71
N LYS A 464 -1.24 9.16 0.24
CA LYS A 464 0.06 8.53 0.54
C LYS A 464 1.22 9.35 -0.02
N GLU A 465 1.12 9.79 -1.28
CA GLU A 465 2.14 10.65 -1.93
C GLU A 465 2.35 11.97 -1.19
N ALA A 466 1.27 12.61 -0.77
CA ALA A 466 1.34 13.84 0.00
C ALA A 466 2.01 13.64 1.37
N LEU A 467 1.71 12.51 2.04
CA LEU A 467 2.36 12.13 3.30
C LEU A 467 3.86 11.89 3.09
N GLU A 468 4.23 11.14 2.06
CA GLU A 468 5.62 10.88 1.69
C GLU A 468 6.40 12.18 1.47
N LEU A 469 5.85 13.09 0.66
CA LEU A 469 6.47 14.39 0.39
C LEU A 469 6.64 15.23 1.67
N SER A 470 5.61 15.23 2.54
CA SER A 470 5.63 15.95 3.80
C SER A 470 6.70 15.40 4.75
N LEU A 471 6.82 14.07 4.84
CA LEU A 471 7.80 13.40 5.70
C LEU A 471 9.21 13.43 5.10
N LYS A 472 9.39 13.41 3.77
CA LYS A 472 10.71 13.61 3.12
C LYS A 472 11.34 14.94 3.50
N GLY A 473 10.52 15.99 3.62
CA GLY A 473 10.97 17.32 4.07
C GLY A 473 11.25 17.45 5.57
N PHE A 474 10.91 16.44 6.37
CA PHE A 474 11.13 16.48 7.82
C PHE A 474 12.58 16.28 8.20
N THR A 475 13.12 17.19 9.01
CA THR A 475 14.55 17.19 9.43
C THR A 475 14.81 16.43 10.73
N GLY A 476 13.78 15.94 11.39
CA GLY A 476 13.87 15.10 12.59
C GLY A 476 14.06 13.62 12.25
N SER A 477 13.88 12.78 13.25
CA SER A 477 14.01 11.32 13.14
C SER A 477 12.64 10.67 13.06
N ILE A 478 12.52 9.56 12.34
CA ILE A 478 11.25 8.84 12.15
C ILE A 478 11.45 7.37 12.49
N LEU A 479 10.61 6.85 13.39
CA LEU A 479 10.44 5.43 13.62
C LEU A 479 9.03 5.05 13.15
N PHE A 480 8.89 4.11 12.24
CA PHE A 480 7.58 3.79 11.70
C PHE A 480 7.37 2.30 11.47
N VAL A 481 6.15 1.84 11.73
CA VAL A 481 5.66 0.52 11.35
C VAL A 481 4.87 0.70 10.05
N SER A 482 5.15 -0.08 9.04
CA SER A 482 4.34 -0.09 7.82
C SER A 482 4.44 -1.42 7.08
N HIS A 483 3.36 -1.79 6.40
CA HIS A 483 3.30 -2.88 5.43
C HIS A 483 3.33 -2.35 3.98
N ASP A 484 3.32 -1.05 3.79
CA ASP A 484 3.43 -0.41 2.48
C ASP A 484 4.89 -0.40 2.02
N ARG A 485 5.24 -1.36 1.15
CA ARG A 485 6.61 -1.55 0.64
C ARG A 485 7.14 -0.32 -0.08
N TYR A 486 6.29 0.38 -0.83
CA TYR A 486 6.69 1.60 -1.52
C TYR A 486 7.04 2.72 -0.53
N PHE A 487 6.23 2.88 0.52
CA PHE A 487 6.50 3.84 1.59
C PHE A 487 7.81 3.50 2.33
N ILE A 488 8.04 2.22 2.65
CA ILE A 488 9.29 1.75 3.28
C ILE A 488 10.48 2.08 2.39
N GLN A 489 10.42 1.73 1.10
CA GLN A 489 11.47 1.98 0.10
C GLN A 489 11.82 3.47 -0.02
N GLN A 490 10.81 4.34 0.00
CA GLN A 490 11.00 5.79 -0.14
C GLN A 490 11.49 6.49 1.12
N MET A 491 11.24 5.90 2.29
CA MET A 491 11.43 6.57 3.57
C MET A 491 12.54 5.98 4.44
N ALA A 492 12.74 4.65 4.42
CA ALA A 492 13.63 3.97 5.35
C ALA A 492 15.11 4.16 5.01
N THR A 493 15.90 4.54 6.02
CA THR A 493 17.38 4.52 5.99
C THR A 493 17.95 3.33 6.76
N GLY A 494 17.11 2.64 7.56
CA GLY A 494 17.44 1.45 8.31
C GLY A 494 16.19 0.63 8.62
N LEU A 495 16.38 -0.65 8.90
CA LEU A 495 15.31 -1.60 9.15
C LEU A 495 15.47 -2.27 10.52
N LEU A 496 14.37 -2.36 11.25
CA LEU A 496 14.21 -3.21 12.43
C LEU A 496 13.30 -4.38 12.05
N ILE A 497 13.88 -5.55 11.88
CA ILE A 497 13.20 -6.74 11.42
C ILE A 497 12.81 -7.58 12.63
N LEU A 498 11.52 -7.73 12.85
CA LEU A 498 10.98 -8.59 13.90
C LEU A 498 10.56 -9.93 13.30
N SER A 499 11.02 -11.01 13.89
CA SER A 499 10.66 -12.38 13.51
C SER A 499 10.26 -13.17 14.76
N ASN A 500 9.71 -14.37 14.56
CA ASN A 500 9.41 -15.27 15.68
C ASN A 500 10.66 -15.76 16.41
N ASP A 501 11.83 -15.72 15.74
CA ASP A 501 13.12 -16.16 16.28
C ASP A 501 13.92 -15.03 16.94
N GLY A 502 13.41 -13.79 16.88
CA GLY A 502 14.06 -12.63 17.50
C GLY A 502 13.98 -11.37 16.67
N CYS A 503 14.92 -10.45 16.90
CA CYS A 503 14.97 -9.13 16.31
C CYS A 503 16.35 -8.90 15.66
N GLN A 504 16.36 -8.31 14.47
CA GLN A 504 17.56 -7.89 13.78
C GLN A 504 17.45 -6.40 13.40
N PHE A 505 18.43 -5.61 13.80
CA PHE A 505 18.57 -4.22 13.36
C PHE A 505 19.65 -4.14 12.27
N VAL A 506 19.28 -3.60 11.09
CA VAL A 506 20.20 -3.40 9.96
C VAL A 506 20.15 -1.94 9.50
N ASN A 507 21.33 -1.37 9.31
CA ASN A 507 21.46 0.01 8.83
C ASN A 507 21.63 0.01 7.29
N GLN A 508 20.59 -0.42 6.61
CA GLN A 508 20.49 -0.59 5.16
C GLN A 508 19.12 -0.16 4.68
N THR A 509 19.05 0.28 3.43
CA THR A 509 17.78 0.56 2.77
C THR A 509 16.99 -0.73 2.50
N TYR A 510 15.69 -0.59 2.25
CA TYR A 510 14.83 -1.74 1.94
C TYR A 510 15.30 -2.51 0.70
N ASP A 511 15.73 -1.80 -0.35
CA ASP A 511 16.22 -2.40 -1.59
C ASP A 511 17.54 -3.16 -1.39
N GLU A 512 18.46 -2.61 -0.61
CA GLU A 512 19.71 -3.29 -0.27
C GLU A 512 19.46 -4.58 0.53
N TYR A 513 18.46 -4.57 1.41
CA TYR A 513 18.09 -5.74 2.20
C TYR A 513 17.44 -6.84 1.33
N MET A 514 16.49 -6.47 0.45
CA MET A 514 15.80 -7.42 -0.43
C MET A 514 16.70 -8.01 -1.50
N ASN A 515 17.72 -7.28 -1.97
CA ASN A 515 18.68 -7.75 -2.96
C ASN A 515 19.82 -8.62 -2.37
N GLN A 516 19.89 -8.77 -1.05
CA GLN A 516 20.82 -9.74 -0.45
C GLN A 516 20.29 -11.15 -0.66
N GLU A 517 21.08 -12.00 -1.31
CA GLU A 517 20.80 -13.44 -1.35
C GLU A 517 20.64 -13.95 0.10
N PRO A 518 19.63 -14.78 0.38
CA PRO A 518 19.43 -15.31 1.72
C PRO A 518 20.70 -16.05 2.14
N VAL A 519 21.40 -15.49 3.11
CA VAL A 519 22.51 -16.19 3.78
C VAL A 519 21.88 -17.42 4.43
N GLN A 520 22.06 -18.59 3.81
CA GLN A 520 21.67 -19.85 4.41
C GLN A 520 22.33 -19.93 5.79
N VAL A 521 21.55 -19.72 6.83
CA VAL A 521 21.94 -20.08 8.20
C VAL A 521 22.09 -21.59 8.20
N LYS A 522 23.33 -22.07 8.08
CA LYS A 522 23.62 -23.48 8.28
C LYS A 522 23.22 -23.79 9.73
N GLU A 523 22.16 -24.58 9.87
CA GLU A 523 21.83 -25.23 11.14
C GLU A 523 23.08 -25.89 11.69
N VAL A 524 23.59 -25.35 12.79
CA VAL A 524 24.62 -26.02 13.58
C VAL A 524 23.92 -27.12 14.35
N LYS A 525 23.92 -28.32 13.78
CA LYS A 525 23.59 -29.53 14.56
C LYS A 525 24.60 -29.67 15.68
N PRO A 526 24.17 -29.94 16.93
CA PRO A 526 25.09 -30.23 18.00
C PRO A 526 25.77 -31.58 17.71
N SER A 527 27.05 -31.56 17.34
CA SER A 527 27.87 -32.73 17.23
C SER A 527 28.66 -32.90 18.52
N ASN A 528 28.58 -34.14 19.04
CA ASN A 528 29.30 -34.66 20.17
C ASN A 528 30.84 -34.44 20.10
N ASP A 529 31.39 -34.26 21.29
CA ASP A 529 32.80 -34.11 21.62
C ASP A 529 33.79 -34.97 20.78
N GLU A 530 34.68 -34.28 20.05
CA GLU A 530 36.03 -34.73 19.78
C GLU A 530 37.00 -33.52 19.80
N PRO A 531 38.25 -33.67 20.25
CA PRO A 531 39.09 -32.55 20.69
C PRO A 531 39.65 -31.75 19.52
N ILE A 532 39.34 -30.43 19.55
CA ILE A 532 39.74 -29.46 18.52
C ILE A 532 41.23 -29.21 18.57
N ASN A 533 41.85 -29.56 17.44
CA ASN A 533 43.25 -29.26 17.12
C ASN A 533 43.41 -27.73 16.94
N LYS A 534 44.12 -27.08 17.87
CA LYS A 534 44.45 -25.67 17.83
C LYS A 534 45.41 -25.33 16.70
N LYS A 535 44.91 -24.94 15.52
CA LYS A 535 45.68 -24.17 14.52
C LYS A 535 44.70 -23.50 13.55
N GLU A 536 44.54 -22.20 13.71
CA GLU A 536 44.18 -21.11 12.81
C GLU A 536 43.23 -20.11 13.43
N VAL A 537 43.67 -19.54 14.56
CA VAL A 537 43.19 -18.22 14.97
C VAL A 537 44.02 -17.22 14.17
N LYS A 538 43.41 -16.50 13.23
CA LYS A 538 44.02 -15.32 12.61
C LYS A 538 44.43 -14.39 13.71
N ARG A 539 45.75 -14.24 13.95
CA ARG A 539 46.36 -13.35 14.93
C ARG A 539 45.85 -11.94 14.68
N ALA A 540 45.19 -11.34 15.65
CA ALA A 540 44.92 -9.91 15.64
C ALA A 540 46.25 -9.17 15.46
N LEU A 541 46.30 -8.30 14.44
CA LEU A 541 47.45 -7.47 14.14
C LEU A 541 47.91 -6.74 15.40
N SER A 542 49.21 -6.71 15.65
CA SER A 542 49.78 -5.97 16.76
C SER A 542 49.43 -4.47 16.62
N PRO A 543 49.39 -3.70 17.73
CA PRO A 543 49.08 -2.28 17.66
C PRO A 543 49.95 -1.49 16.68
N GLU A 544 51.22 -1.90 16.51
CA GLU A 544 52.14 -1.31 15.54
C GLU A 544 51.78 -1.68 14.09
N ALA A 545 51.38 -2.90 13.84
CA ALA A 545 50.95 -3.33 12.53
C ALA A 545 49.63 -2.64 12.09
N ARG A 546 48.68 -2.43 13.03
CA ARG A 546 47.50 -1.61 12.80
C ARG A 546 47.82 -0.15 12.47
N ARG A 547 48.76 0.47 13.19
CA ARG A 547 49.21 1.84 12.88
C ARG A 547 49.84 1.97 11.50
N ARG A 548 50.62 0.97 11.06
CA ARG A 548 51.19 0.94 9.70
C ARG A 548 50.12 0.79 8.62
N GLU A 549 49.12 -0.01 8.87
CA GLU A 549 47.99 -0.24 7.93
C GLU A 549 47.09 0.99 7.84
N ILE A 550 46.81 1.66 8.96
CA ILE A 550 46.09 2.94 8.98
C ILE A 550 46.88 4.01 8.21
N ALA A 551 48.18 4.17 8.45
CA ALA A 551 49.02 5.14 7.74
C ALA A 551 49.10 4.86 6.22
N LYS A 552 49.01 3.57 5.81
CA LYS A 552 48.95 3.20 4.40
C LYS A 552 47.61 3.58 3.78
N LEU A 553 46.51 3.36 4.47
CA LEU A 553 45.18 3.74 4.03
C LEU A 553 45.01 5.28 3.97
N GLU A 554 45.52 5.99 4.95
CA GLU A 554 45.51 7.46 4.94
C GLU A 554 46.28 8.05 3.75
N ARG A 555 47.44 7.47 3.38
CA ARG A 555 48.16 7.87 2.16
C ARG A 555 47.37 7.61 0.90
N LEU A 556 46.72 6.47 0.83
CA LEU A 556 45.88 6.08 -0.33
C LEU A 556 44.66 7.00 -0.48
N ILE A 557 44.04 7.39 0.62
CA ILE A 557 42.96 8.38 0.66
C ILE A 557 43.44 9.73 0.14
N THR A 558 44.58 10.24 0.67
CA THR A 558 45.16 11.53 0.24
C THR A 558 45.51 11.53 -1.26
N GLU A 559 46.03 10.41 -1.77
CA GLU A 559 46.35 10.26 -3.20
C GLU A 559 45.08 10.27 -4.06
N LYS A 560 44.00 9.59 -3.64
CA LYS A 560 42.71 9.58 -4.34
C LYS A 560 41.96 10.91 -4.24
N GLU A 561 42.09 11.62 -3.15
CA GLU A 561 41.55 12.96 -3.00
C GLU A 561 42.25 13.96 -3.96
N ALA A 562 43.57 13.85 -4.10
CA ALA A 562 44.32 14.67 -5.05
C ALA A 562 43.93 14.38 -6.50
N GLU A 563 43.79 13.09 -6.90
CA GLU A 563 43.29 12.70 -8.22
C GLU A 563 41.88 13.24 -8.48
N LEU A 564 40.99 13.20 -7.48
CA LEU A 564 39.63 13.74 -7.56
C LEU A 564 39.61 15.27 -7.73
N GLU A 565 40.53 15.97 -7.10
CA GLU A 565 40.66 17.42 -7.22
C GLU A 565 41.18 17.82 -8.61
N GLU A 566 42.17 17.06 -9.13
CA GLU A 566 42.69 17.24 -10.48
C GLU A 566 41.59 16.98 -11.54
N MET A 567 40.79 15.91 -11.41
CA MET A 567 39.65 15.67 -12.31
C MET A 567 38.57 16.76 -12.20
N ARG A 568 38.36 17.34 -11.02
CA ARG A 568 37.44 18.46 -10.84
C ARG A 568 37.93 19.74 -11.53
N GLU A 569 39.24 20.00 -11.51
CA GLU A 569 39.83 21.14 -12.21
C GLU A 569 39.75 20.97 -13.74
N LEU A 570 40.00 19.75 -14.25
CA LEU A 570 39.87 19.42 -15.69
C LEU A 570 38.47 19.69 -16.25
N ARG A 571 37.41 19.57 -15.42
CA ARG A 571 36.04 19.91 -15.82
C ARG A 571 35.86 21.38 -16.25
N PHE A 572 36.69 22.28 -15.77
CA PHE A 572 36.60 23.70 -16.09
C PHE A 572 37.52 24.09 -17.27
N GLU A 573 38.30 23.15 -17.82
CA GLU A 573 39.11 23.41 -19.00
C GLU A 573 38.26 23.38 -20.27
N PRO A 574 38.49 24.36 -21.20
CA PRO A 574 37.72 24.49 -22.45
C PRO A 574 37.70 23.22 -23.30
N GLU A 575 38.76 22.42 -23.26
CA GLU A 575 38.87 21.16 -24.01
C GLU A 575 37.95 20.05 -23.51
N TYR A 576 37.52 20.08 -22.24
CA TYR A 576 36.65 19.07 -21.62
C TYR A 576 35.20 19.50 -21.61
N TYR A 577 34.86 20.72 -21.21
CA TYR A 577 33.46 21.13 -21.13
C TYR A 577 32.78 21.38 -22.47
N GLN A 578 33.56 21.47 -23.58
CA GLN A 578 33.04 21.58 -24.94
C GLN A 578 32.85 20.22 -25.63
N ASP A 579 33.38 19.13 -25.08
CA ASP A 579 33.28 17.78 -25.62
C ASP A 579 32.49 16.88 -24.68
N TYR A 580 31.25 16.53 -25.09
CA TYR A 580 30.33 15.73 -24.28
C TYR A 580 30.89 14.33 -23.95
N GLN A 581 31.69 13.72 -24.82
CA GLN A 581 32.29 12.40 -24.55
C GLN A 581 33.39 12.50 -23.50
N LYS A 582 34.25 13.47 -23.58
CA LYS A 582 35.33 13.69 -22.60
C LYS A 582 34.79 14.09 -21.22
N MET A 583 33.65 14.79 -21.20
CA MET A 583 32.98 15.15 -19.94
C MET A 583 32.38 13.94 -19.25
N ASN A 584 31.81 13.01 -20.01
CA ASN A 584 31.21 11.78 -19.50
C ASN A 584 32.25 10.76 -19.01
N ASP A 585 33.50 10.84 -19.51
CA ASP A 585 34.62 10.00 -19.04
C ASP A 585 35.24 10.52 -17.71
N LEU A 586 34.90 11.74 -17.30
CA LEU A 586 35.31 12.35 -16.02
C LEU A 586 34.27 12.14 -14.90
N ASP A 587 33.05 11.72 -15.23
CA ASP A 587 31.99 11.35 -14.28
C ASP A 587 32.08 9.90 -13.85
#